data_19aac2c1d26ff601a1c76d33bf4f8025
#
_entry.id   19aac2c1d26ff601a1c76d33bf4f8025
#
_cell.length_a   1.000
_cell.length_b   1.000
_cell.length_c   1.000
_cell.angle_alpha   90.00
_cell.angle_beta   90.00
_cell.angle_gamma   90.00
#
_symmetry.space_group_name_H-M   'P 1'
#
loop_
_entity.id
_entity.type
_entity.pdbx_description
1 polymer ?
#
loop_
_entity_poly.entity_id
_entity_poly.type
_entity_poly.pdbx_seq_one_letter_code
_entity_poly.pdbx_strand_id
1 'polypeptide(L)'
;SQPLSDPAVLKNLTSTITTILAVERLDYTKGIPERLQAFAAFLQRYPQYLERIQLYQIACPSRLDIQTYQQLRQQVHTLVEQINSQFATASWQPIIYQEDPVSHDNLMPLFRQCQICWVNSLKDGMNLVAKEYIAAQDEQNAGILILSKNAGAAHQLQQAILVDPTNNDSMIEGLYQALTMTKQ
;
A
#
# COMPACT_ATOMS: atom_id res chain seq x y z
N SER A 1 19.67 9.04 -10.46
CA SER A 1 18.35 8.59 -10.03
C SER A 1 17.32 9.59 -10.49
N GLN A 2 16.54 9.24 -11.51
CA GLN A 2 15.46 10.10 -11.96
C GLN A 2 14.31 10.00 -10.96
N PRO A 3 13.73 11.12 -10.52
CA PRO A 3 12.53 11.10 -9.71
C PRO A 3 11.37 10.50 -10.51
N LEU A 4 10.41 9.89 -9.83
CA LEU A 4 9.14 9.39 -10.38
C LEU A 4 8.26 10.52 -10.96
N SER A 5 8.85 11.43 -11.65
CA SER A 5 8.14 12.32 -12.55
C SER A 5 7.93 11.67 -13.91
N ASP A 6 8.14 10.34 -14.00
CA ASP A 6 7.85 9.67 -15.26
C ASP A 6 6.33 9.64 -15.45
N PRO A 7 5.81 10.42 -16.39
CA PRO A 7 4.40 10.42 -16.71
C PRO A 7 3.83 9.04 -17.04
N ALA A 8 4.72 8.07 -17.35
CA ALA A 8 4.31 6.70 -17.65
C ALA A 8 3.78 5.96 -16.40
N VAL A 9 4.38 6.16 -15.22
CA VAL A 9 3.87 5.53 -13.98
C VAL A 9 2.53 6.15 -13.60
N LEU A 10 2.42 7.47 -13.71
CA LEU A 10 1.17 8.18 -13.45
C LEU A 10 0.10 7.86 -14.50
N LYS A 11 0.48 7.64 -15.76
CA LYS A 11 -0.44 7.23 -16.82
C LYS A 11 -0.99 5.82 -16.63
N ASN A 12 -0.20 4.92 -16.07
CA ASN A 12 -0.64 3.56 -15.75
C ASN A 12 -1.64 3.52 -14.59
N LEU A 13 -1.71 4.57 -13.77
CA LEU A 13 -2.65 4.69 -12.66
C LEU A 13 -4.02 5.26 -13.08
N THR A 14 -4.18 5.74 -14.32
CA THR A 14 -5.42 6.38 -14.81
C THR A 14 -6.42 5.40 -15.42
N SER A 15 -6.17 4.11 -15.32
CA SER A 15 -7.03 3.09 -15.90
C SER A 15 -8.23 2.75 -14.99
N THR A 16 -9.06 1.84 -15.45
CA THR A 16 -10.18 1.24 -14.72
C THR A 16 -9.74 0.43 -13.48
N ILE A 17 -8.46 0.46 -13.13
CA ILE A 17 -7.89 -0.28 -12.00
C ILE A 17 -7.87 0.62 -10.76
N THR A 18 -8.40 0.13 -9.65
CA THR A 18 -8.28 0.79 -8.35
C THR A 18 -6.88 0.55 -7.79
N THR A 19 -6.17 1.63 -7.49
CA THR A 19 -4.82 1.56 -6.93
C THR A 19 -4.83 1.71 -5.43
N ILE A 20 -4.22 0.73 -4.76
CA ILE A 20 -3.96 0.72 -3.33
C ILE A 20 -2.50 1.11 -3.15
N LEU A 21 -2.26 2.22 -2.46
CA LEU A 21 -0.91 2.74 -2.23
C LEU A 21 -0.41 2.35 -0.85
N ALA A 22 0.83 1.90 -0.78
CA ALA A 22 1.56 1.72 0.46
C ALA A 22 2.96 2.32 0.33
N VAL A 23 3.30 3.24 1.20
CA VAL A 23 4.57 3.97 1.18
C VAL A 23 5.19 3.93 2.57
N GLU A 24 6.34 3.29 2.72
CA GLU A 24 7.11 3.27 3.96
C GLU A 24 8.57 2.90 3.70
N ARG A 25 9.36 2.96 4.75
CA ARG A 25 10.71 2.41 4.73
C ARG A 25 10.65 0.88 4.84
N LEU A 26 11.66 0.21 4.27
CA LEU A 26 11.90 -1.22 4.47
C LEU A 26 12.35 -1.46 5.92
N ASP A 27 11.39 -1.64 6.80
CA ASP A 27 11.55 -1.80 8.24
C ASP A 27 10.53 -2.82 8.74
N TYR A 28 10.95 -3.73 9.63
CA TYR A 28 10.08 -4.78 10.18
C TYR A 28 8.84 -4.21 10.87
N THR A 29 8.95 -3.01 11.45
CA THR A 29 7.84 -2.38 12.16
C THR A 29 6.73 -1.91 11.22
N LYS A 30 6.96 -1.87 9.92
CA LYS A 30 5.99 -1.35 8.94
C LYS A 30 5.00 -2.41 8.43
N GLY A 31 5.24 -3.69 8.69
CA GLY A 31 4.30 -4.75 8.34
C GLY A 31 4.18 -5.04 6.84
N ILE A 32 5.26 -4.84 6.06
CA ILE A 32 5.22 -5.05 4.61
C ILE A 32 4.95 -6.52 4.26
N PRO A 33 5.66 -7.52 4.81
CA PRO A 33 5.35 -8.92 4.51
C PRO A 33 3.92 -9.30 4.86
N GLU A 34 3.41 -8.82 5.99
CA GLU A 34 2.04 -9.08 6.45
C GLU A 34 1.02 -8.51 5.48
N ARG A 35 1.25 -7.30 4.95
CA ARG A 35 0.40 -6.70 3.92
C ARG A 35 0.40 -7.52 2.64
N LEU A 36 1.58 -7.91 2.16
CA LEU A 36 1.70 -8.67 0.92
C LEU A 36 0.96 -10.02 1.04
N GLN A 37 1.11 -10.70 2.16
CA GLN A 37 0.42 -11.96 2.42
C GLN A 37 -1.11 -11.77 2.49
N ALA A 38 -1.57 -10.72 3.16
CA ALA A 38 -2.99 -10.40 3.25
C ALA A 38 -3.57 -10.04 1.87
N PHE A 39 -2.82 -9.32 1.05
CA PHE A 39 -3.23 -8.97 -0.31
C PHE A 39 -3.38 -10.21 -1.20
N ALA A 40 -2.42 -11.13 -1.14
CA ALA A 40 -2.52 -12.39 -1.86
C ALA A 40 -3.72 -13.23 -1.42
N ALA A 41 -3.93 -13.34 -0.11
CA ALA A 41 -5.09 -14.05 0.45
C ALA A 41 -6.41 -13.38 0.05
N PHE A 42 -6.44 -12.06 -0.03
CA PHE A 42 -7.58 -11.31 -0.53
C PHE A 42 -7.92 -11.66 -1.98
N LEU A 43 -6.93 -11.67 -2.87
CA LEU A 43 -7.13 -12.00 -4.28
C LEU A 43 -7.62 -13.44 -4.46
N GLN A 44 -7.15 -14.36 -3.62
CA GLN A 44 -7.59 -15.74 -3.65
C GLN A 44 -9.04 -15.91 -3.17
N ARG A 45 -9.43 -15.15 -2.13
CA ARG A 45 -10.78 -15.18 -1.57
C ARG A 45 -11.80 -14.47 -2.45
N TYR A 46 -11.38 -13.40 -3.13
CA TYR A 46 -12.24 -12.53 -3.95
C TYR A 46 -11.72 -12.44 -5.39
N PRO A 47 -11.79 -13.51 -6.18
CA PRO A 47 -11.24 -13.52 -7.53
C PRO A 47 -11.89 -12.53 -8.49
N GLN A 48 -13.06 -11.97 -8.16
CA GLN A 48 -13.70 -10.90 -8.92
C GLN A 48 -12.88 -9.61 -8.97
N TYR A 49 -11.90 -9.44 -8.08
CA TYR A 49 -11.00 -8.28 -8.07
C TYR A 49 -9.74 -8.47 -8.92
N LEU A 50 -9.49 -9.67 -9.44
CA LEU A 50 -8.38 -9.89 -10.38
C LEU A 50 -8.54 -8.96 -11.58
N GLU A 51 -7.43 -8.34 -11.99
CA GLU A 51 -7.35 -7.32 -13.04
C GLU A 51 -8.08 -6.00 -12.73
N ARG A 52 -8.66 -5.85 -11.54
CA ARG A 52 -9.42 -4.66 -11.14
C ARG A 52 -8.76 -3.83 -10.07
N ILE A 53 -7.85 -4.41 -9.32
CA ILE A 53 -7.09 -3.72 -8.26
C ILE A 53 -5.61 -3.94 -8.44
N GLN A 54 -4.82 -3.03 -7.86
CA GLN A 54 -3.36 -3.08 -7.92
C GLN A 54 -2.79 -2.51 -6.63
N LEU A 55 -1.84 -3.22 -6.04
CA LEU A 55 -1.08 -2.71 -4.90
C LEU A 55 0.20 -2.06 -5.42
N TYR A 56 0.33 -0.76 -5.18
CA TYR A 56 1.55 -0.02 -5.46
C TYR A 56 2.33 0.10 -4.15
N GLN A 57 3.39 -0.71 -4.02
CA GLN A 57 4.24 -0.76 -2.83
C GLN A 57 5.52 0.00 -3.08
N ILE A 58 5.71 1.12 -2.37
CA ILE A 58 6.95 1.87 -2.32
C ILE A 58 7.63 1.55 -0.99
N ALA A 59 8.80 0.91 -1.06
CA ALA A 59 9.55 0.46 0.11
C ALA A 59 10.95 1.10 0.06
N CYS A 60 11.08 2.25 0.68
CA CYS A 60 12.32 3.02 0.65
C CYS A 60 13.42 2.38 1.50
N PRO A 61 14.70 2.58 1.18
CA PRO A 61 15.79 2.11 2.03
C PRO A 61 15.66 2.64 3.46
N SER A 62 16.03 1.81 4.44
CA SER A 62 16.01 2.17 5.85
C SER A 62 17.41 2.12 6.46
N ARG A 63 17.52 2.61 7.71
CA ARG A 63 18.77 2.65 8.47
C ARG A 63 18.94 1.43 9.39
N LEU A 64 18.40 0.29 9.02
CA LEU A 64 18.67 -0.96 9.73
C LEU A 64 20.13 -1.38 9.50
N ASP A 65 20.65 -2.26 10.37
CA ASP A 65 21.94 -2.88 10.06
C ASP A 65 21.83 -3.66 8.73
N ILE A 66 22.99 -3.79 8.05
CA ILE A 66 23.02 -4.30 6.68
C ILE A 66 22.41 -5.70 6.57
N GLN A 67 22.69 -6.57 7.53
CA GLN A 67 22.21 -7.94 7.49
C GLN A 67 20.68 -8.01 7.68
N THR A 68 20.13 -7.31 8.67
CA THR A 68 18.69 -7.24 8.93
C THR A 68 17.95 -6.63 7.74
N TYR A 69 18.50 -5.55 7.16
CA TYR A 69 17.92 -4.92 5.98
C TYR A 69 17.88 -5.86 4.78
N GLN A 70 18.98 -6.56 4.50
CA GLN A 70 19.05 -7.49 3.37
C GLN A 70 18.11 -8.69 3.54
N GLN A 71 17.97 -9.20 4.75
CA GLN A 71 17.03 -10.30 5.04
C GLN A 71 15.59 -9.88 4.80
N LEU A 72 15.19 -8.71 5.28
CA LEU A 72 13.85 -8.18 5.05
C LEU A 72 13.60 -7.91 3.57
N ARG A 73 14.56 -7.29 2.90
CA ARG A 73 14.48 -7.00 1.47
C ARG A 73 14.31 -8.29 0.66
N GLN A 74 15.09 -9.32 0.99
CA GLN A 74 14.99 -10.62 0.32
C GLN A 74 13.61 -11.26 0.53
N GLN A 75 13.09 -11.21 1.75
CA GLN A 75 11.76 -11.72 2.08
C GLN A 75 10.67 -10.99 1.26
N VAL A 76 10.74 -9.68 1.19
CA VAL A 76 9.78 -8.86 0.45
C VAL A 76 9.87 -9.15 -1.05
N HIS A 77 11.08 -9.20 -1.62
CA HIS A 77 11.27 -9.53 -3.03
C HIS A 77 10.70 -10.91 -3.38
N THR A 78 10.96 -11.90 -2.54
CA THR A 78 10.43 -13.26 -2.74
C THR A 78 8.91 -13.28 -2.74
N LEU A 79 8.28 -12.58 -1.79
CA LEU A 79 6.82 -12.49 -1.72
C LEU A 79 6.24 -11.78 -2.95
N VAL A 80 6.82 -10.67 -3.38
CA VAL A 80 6.35 -9.95 -4.57
C VAL A 80 6.44 -10.84 -5.82
N GLU A 81 7.56 -11.53 -6.01
CA GLU A 81 7.72 -12.43 -7.15
C GLU A 81 6.71 -13.58 -7.12
N GLN A 82 6.53 -14.22 -5.97
CA GLN A 82 5.57 -15.31 -5.82
C GLN A 82 4.15 -14.87 -6.10
N ILE A 83 3.73 -13.75 -5.57
CA ILE A 83 2.37 -13.23 -5.73
C ILE A 83 2.13 -12.80 -7.18
N ASN A 84 3.06 -12.09 -7.79
CA ASN A 84 2.95 -11.71 -9.19
C ASN A 84 2.94 -12.94 -10.11
N SER A 85 3.76 -13.95 -9.84
CA SER A 85 3.76 -15.20 -10.62
C SER A 85 2.43 -15.96 -10.49
N GLN A 86 1.82 -15.92 -9.32
CA GLN A 86 0.56 -16.63 -9.07
C GLN A 86 -0.63 -16.00 -9.77
N PHE A 87 -0.72 -14.66 -9.77
CA PHE A 87 -1.93 -13.95 -10.17
C PHE A 87 -1.81 -13.11 -11.44
N ALA A 88 -0.58 -12.81 -11.92
CA ALA A 88 -0.39 -11.95 -13.09
C ALA A 88 -1.04 -12.54 -14.34
N THR A 89 -1.54 -11.65 -15.19
CA THR A 89 -2.03 -11.96 -16.52
C THR A 89 -1.13 -11.31 -17.58
N ALA A 90 -1.43 -11.47 -18.86
CA ALA A 90 -0.65 -10.85 -19.92
C ALA A 90 -0.64 -9.32 -19.86
N SER A 91 -1.67 -8.71 -19.25
CA SER A 91 -1.88 -7.25 -19.23
C SER A 91 -1.89 -6.65 -17.82
N TRP A 92 -1.70 -7.46 -16.76
CA TRP A 92 -1.88 -7.00 -15.39
C TRP A 92 -0.93 -7.72 -14.42
N GLN A 93 -0.36 -6.95 -13.49
CA GLN A 93 0.36 -7.45 -12.32
C GLN A 93 -0.34 -6.96 -11.05
N PRO A 94 -0.57 -7.84 -10.06
CA PRO A 94 -1.22 -7.44 -8.81
C PRO A 94 -0.39 -6.47 -7.97
N ILE A 95 0.95 -6.60 -7.99
CA ILE A 95 1.84 -5.76 -7.18
C ILE A 95 2.82 -5.04 -8.10
N ILE A 96 2.84 -3.71 -8.00
CA ILE A 96 3.93 -2.87 -8.50
C ILE A 96 4.83 -2.53 -7.32
N TYR A 97 6.08 -2.91 -7.41
CA TYR A 97 7.04 -2.77 -6.33
C TYR A 97 8.18 -1.82 -6.73
N GLN A 98 8.51 -0.90 -5.83
CA GLN A 98 9.52 0.11 -6.05
C GLN A 98 10.27 0.41 -4.77
N GLU A 99 11.61 0.57 -4.88
CA GLU A 99 12.46 0.95 -3.75
C GLU A 99 12.94 2.40 -3.83
N ASP A 100 12.88 3.02 -4.99
CA ASP A 100 13.30 4.42 -5.16
C ASP A 100 12.39 5.36 -4.34
N PRO A 101 12.97 6.25 -3.52
CA PRO A 101 12.19 7.23 -2.78
C PRO A 101 11.43 8.18 -3.72
N VAL A 102 10.26 8.60 -3.29
CA VAL A 102 9.46 9.61 -3.98
C VAL A 102 9.62 10.93 -3.26
N SER A 103 9.92 12.01 -4.03
CA SER A 103 9.98 13.34 -3.45
C SER A 103 8.61 13.78 -2.93
N HIS A 104 8.59 14.68 -1.96
CA HIS A 104 7.34 15.22 -1.41
C HIS A 104 6.45 15.82 -2.51
N ASP A 105 7.03 16.54 -3.45
CA ASP A 105 6.29 17.17 -4.56
C ASP A 105 5.62 16.17 -5.49
N ASN A 106 6.19 14.97 -5.64
CA ASN A 106 5.63 13.90 -6.45
C ASN A 106 4.68 13.00 -5.64
N LEU A 107 4.87 12.94 -4.33
CA LEU A 107 4.06 12.11 -3.44
C LEU A 107 2.63 12.65 -3.31
N MET A 108 2.47 13.97 -3.23
CA MET A 108 1.15 14.58 -3.06
C MET A 108 0.21 14.29 -4.25
N PRO A 109 0.63 14.47 -5.53
CA PRO A 109 -0.19 14.04 -6.66
C PRO A 109 -0.50 12.54 -6.65
N LEU A 110 0.46 11.71 -6.25
CA LEU A 110 0.28 10.27 -6.14
C LEU A 110 -0.80 9.92 -5.11
N PHE A 111 -0.79 10.56 -3.95
CA PHE A 111 -1.84 10.38 -2.93
C PHE A 111 -3.24 10.68 -3.47
N ARG A 112 -3.39 11.71 -4.30
CA ARG A 112 -4.69 12.09 -4.88
C ARG A 112 -5.16 11.10 -5.95
N GLN A 113 -4.24 10.42 -6.60
CA GLN A 113 -4.56 9.47 -7.67
C GLN A 113 -4.89 8.07 -7.15
N CYS A 114 -4.45 7.74 -5.95
CA CYS A 114 -4.70 6.44 -5.35
C CYS A 114 -5.98 6.47 -4.52
N GLN A 115 -6.93 5.61 -4.84
CA GLN A 115 -8.22 5.54 -4.19
C GLN A 115 -8.14 5.05 -2.74
N ILE A 116 -7.13 4.23 -2.45
CA ILE A 116 -6.91 3.64 -1.13
C ILE A 116 -5.44 3.81 -0.75
N CYS A 117 -5.19 4.16 0.51
CA CYS A 117 -3.87 4.08 1.12
C CYS A 117 -3.91 3.05 2.24
N TRP A 118 -2.92 2.17 2.28
CA TRP A 118 -2.86 1.08 3.25
C TRP A 118 -1.64 1.19 4.14
N VAL A 119 -1.87 1.42 5.42
CA VAL A 119 -0.84 1.56 6.46
C VAL A 119 -1.10 0.52 7.55
N ASN A 120 -0.32 -0.57 7.57
CA ASN A 120 -0.50 -1.64 8.54
C ASN A 120 0.74 -1.86 9.42
N SER A 121 1.32 -0.78 9.92
CA SER A 121 2.48 -0.84 10.82
C SER A 121 2.20 -1.72 12.03
N LEU A 122 3.15 -2.62 12.34
CA LEU A 122 3.08 -3.46 13.55
C LEU A 122 3.30 -2.60 14.80
N LYS A 123 4.16 -1.59 14.68
CA LYS A 123 4.44 -0.61 15.73
C LYS A 123 4.86 0.70 15.07
N ASP A 124 4.17 1.77 15.39
CA ASP A 124 4.49 3.09 14.87
C ASP A 124 4.01 4.17 15.84
N GLY A 125 4.90 5.06 16.26
CA GLY A 125 4.57 6.12 17.22
C GLY A 125 3.60 7.17 16.66
N MET A 126 3.59 7.39 15.35
CA MET A 126 2.75 8.40 14.72
C MET A 126 2.19 7.92 13.38
N ASN A 127 2.98 7.83 12.38
CA ASN A 127 2.78 7.64 10.95
C ASN A 127 2.33 8.90 10.21
N LEU A 128 3.31 9.63 9.72
CA LEU A 128 3.08 10.87 8.97
C LEU A 128 2.45 10.60 7.59
N VAL A 129 2.73 9.45 6.97
CA VAL A 129 2.15 9.09 5.66
C VAL A 129 0.63 9.03 5.75
N ALA A 130 0.08 8.42 6.80
CA ALA A 130 -1.37 8.38 7.02
C ALA A 130 -1.99 9.78 7.10
N LYS A 131 -1.36 10.67 7.85
CA LYS A 131 -1.81 12.07 7.98
C LYS A 131 -1.69 12.84 6.68
N GLU A 132 -0.57 12.68 5.97
CA GLU A 132 -0.32 13.36 4.70
C GLU A 132 -1.28 12.88 3.62
N TYR A 133 -1.60 11.59 3.59
CA TYR A 133 -2.58 11.05 2.65
C TYR A 133 -3.95 11.70 2.83
N ILE A 134 -4.44 11.76 4.06
CA ILE A 134 -5.74 12.39 4.36
C ILE A 134 -5.71 13.88 4.01
N ALA A 135 -4.63 14.58 4.37
CA ALA A 135 -4.49 16.02 4.08
C ALA A 135 -4.42 16.33 2.58
N ALA A 136 -3.93 15.39 1.76
CA ALA A 136 -3.80 15.55 0.32
C ALA A 136 -5.12 15.35 -0.44
N GLN A 137 -6.15 14.77 0.20
CA GLN A 137 -7.40 14.42 -0.47
C GLN A 137 -8.26 15.64 -0.75
N ASP A 138 -8.97 15.57 -1.87
CA ASP A 138 -10.03 16.51 -2.20
C ASP A 138 -11.33 16.09 -1.48
N GLU A 139 -12.03 17.04 -0.88
CA GLU A 139 -13.28 16.76 -0.16
C GLU A 139 -14.35 16.08 -1.03
N GLN A 140 -14.34 16.33 -2.34
CA GLN A 140 -15.33 15.75 -3.27
C GLN A 140 -14.96 14.33 -3.71
N ASN A 141 -13.66 13.96 -3.64
CA ASN A 141 -13.16 12.67 -4.08
C ASN A 141 -12.15 12.10 -3.08
N ALA A 142 -12.49 12.16 -1.81
CA ALA A 142 -11.61 11.67 -0.75
C ALA A 142 -11.33 10.17 -0.91
N GLY A 143 -10.04 9.83 -0.89
CA GLY A 143 -9.59 8.45 -0.82
C GLY A 143 -9.85 7.83 0.55
N ILE A 144 -9.64 6.54 0.64
CA ILE A 144 -9.92 5.74 1.84
C ILE A 144 -8.60 5.32 2.45
N LEU A 145 -8.44 5.55 3.75
CA LEU A 145 -7.29 5.10 4.52
C LEU A 145 -7.61 3.83 5.29
N ILE A 146 -6.81 2.78 5.04
CA ILE A 146 -6.76 1.59 5.91
C ILE A 146 -5.57 1.79 6.84
N LEU A 147 -5.80 1.78 8.15
CA LEU A 147 -4.80 2.14 9.14
C LEU A 147 -4.70 1.10 10.24
N SER A 148 -3.47 0.69 10.55
CA SER A 148 -3.19 -0.14 11.70
C SER A 148 -3.66 0.51 13.00
N LYS A 149 -4.36 -0.25 13.82
CA LYS A 149 -4.71 0.17 15.18
C LYS A 149 -3.48 0.45 16.06
N ASN A 150 -2.31 -0.06 15.66
CA ASN A 150 -1.04 0.12 16.38
C ASN A 150 -0.27 1.39 15.94
N ALA A 151 -0.76 2.13 14.96
CA ALA A 151 -0.20 3.42 14.60
C ALA A 151 -0.72 4.52 15.55
N GLY A 152 0.17 5.39 16.02
CA GLY A 152 -0.24 6.49 16.90
C GLY A 152 -1.28 7.40 16.28
N ALA A 153 -1.23 7.61 14.96
CA ALA A 153 -2.21 8.38 14.22
C ALA A 153 -3.64 7.80 14.28
N ALA A 154 -3.81 6.53 14.63
CA ALA A 154 -5.13 5.89 14.73
C ALA A 154 -6.04 6.59 15.75
N HIS A 155 -5.48 7.18 16.79
CA HIS A 155 -6.23 7.94 17.79
C HIS A 155 -6.79 9.26 17.25
N GLN A 156 -6.20 9.79 16.17
CA GLN A 156 -6.55 11.09 15.59
C GLN A 156 -7.36 10.96 14.28
N LEU A 157 -7.20 9.83 13.56
CA LEU A 157 -7.81 9.61 12.25
C LEU A 157 -8.96 8.60 12.37
N GLN A 158 -10.02 9.00 13.07
CA GLN A 158 -11.18 8.14 13.37
C GLN A 158 -12.00 7.75 12.12
N GLN A 159 -11.81 8.43 11.00
CA GLN A 159 -12.47 8.11 9.73
C GLN A 159 -11.78 6.96 8.97
N ALA A 160 -10.58 6.57 9.39
CA ALA A 160 -9.87 5.46 8.78
C ALA A 160 -10.53 4.12 9.10
N ILE A 161 -10.37 3.17 8.18
CA ILE A 161 -10.72 1.77 8.45
C ILE A 161 -9.58 1.19 9.28
N LEU A 162 -9.84 0.88 10.55
CA LEU A 162 -8.83 0.35 11.44
C LEU A 162 -8.71 -1.17 11.28
N VAL A 163 -7.48 -1.65 11.19
CA VAL A 163 -7.17 -3.07 11.06
C VAL A 163 -6.17 -3.52 12.12
N ASP A 164 -6.19 -4.80 12.45
CA ASP A 164 -5.16 -5.45 13.24
C ASP A 164 -4.09 -6.00 12.27
N PRO A 165 -2.87 -5.42 12.27
CA PRO A 165 -1.84 -5.82 11.32
C PRO A 165 -1.28 -7.22 11.56
N THR A 166 -1.57 -7.83 12.71
CA THR A 166 -1.17 -9.20 13.03
C THR A 166 -2.25 -10.23 12.72
N ASN A 167 -3.43 -9.78 12.28
CA ASN A 167 -4.56 -10.63 11.96
C ASN A 167 -4.89 -10.54 10.47
N ASN A 168 -4.62 -11.61 9.75
CA ASN A 168 -4.83 -11.65 8.30
C ASN A 168 -6.29 -11.40 7.91
N ASP A 169 -7.25 -11.97 8.62
CA ASP A 169 -8.68 -11.77 8.35
C ASP A 169 -9.10 -10.32 8.57
N SER A 170 -8.60 -9.68 9.63
CA SER A 170 -8.84 -8.24 9.86
C SER A 170 -8.35 -7.39 8.69
N MET A 171 -7.18 -7.70 8.17
CA MET A 171 -6.60 -7.01 7.01
C MET A 171 -7.42 -7.23 5.74
N ILE A 172 -7.84 -8.46 5.49
CA ILE A 172 -8.68 -8.81 4.33
C ILE A 172 -10.04 -8.10 4.41
N GLU A 173 -10.68 -8.12 5.56
CA GLU A 173 -11.96 -7.45 5.76
C GLU A 173 -11.85 -5.94 5.61
N GLY A 174 -10.78 -5.34 6.13
CA GLY A 174 -10.52 -3.92 5.96
C GLY A 174 -10.36 -3.53 4.49
N LEU A 175 -9.61 -4.31 3.72
CA LEU A 175 -9.46 -4.07 2.29
C LEU A 175 -10.80 -4.25 1.54
N TYR A 176 -11.55 -5.28 1.87
CA TYR A 176 -12.88 -5.49 1.28
C TYR A 176 -13.81 -4.30 1.56
N GLN A 177 -13.86 -3.84 2.79
CA GLN A 177 -14.66 -2.66 3.16
C GLN A 177 -14.21 -1.42 2.38
N ALA A 178 -12.91 -1.17 2.28
CA ALA A 178 -12.38 -0.04 1.53
C ALA A 178 -12.79 -0.09 0.06
N LEU A 179 -12.68 -1.25 -0.58
CA LEU A 179 -13.04 -1.42 -1.99
C LEU A 179 -14.53 -1.25 -2.25
N THR A 180 -15.39 -1.63 -1.31
CA THR A 180 -16.83 -1.38 -1.44
C THR A 180 -17.22 0.08 -1.28
N MET A 181 -16.36 0.88 -0.63
CA MET A 181 -16.56 2.33 -0.43
C MET A 181 -16.00 3.17 -1.58
N THR A 182 -15.10 2.63 -2.40
CA THR A 182 -14.59 3.38 -3.56
C THR A 182 -15.72 3.58 -4.56
N LYS A 183 -15.88 4.82 -5.02
CA LYS A 183 -16.83 5.11 -6.10
C LYS A 183 -16.32 4.46 -7.38
N GLN A 184 -17.16 3.66 -7.98
CA GLN A 184 -16.91 3.11 -9.32
C GLN A 184 -16.99 4.19 -10.37
#